data_63b099ba80251f2b0b04664d25e1cd44
#
_entry.id   63b099ba80251f2b0b04664d25e1cd44
#
_cell.length_a   1.000
_cell.length_b   1.000
_cell.length_c   1.000
_cell.angle_alpha   90.00
_cell.angle_beta   90.00
_cell.angle_gamma   90.00
#
_symmetry.space_group_name_H-M   'P 1'
#
loop_
_entity.id
_entity.type
_entity.pdbx_description
1 polymer ?
#
loop_
_entity_poly.entity_id
_entity_poly.type
_entity_poly.pdbx_seq_one_letter_code
_entity_poly.pdbx_strand_id
1 'polypeptide(L)'
;MSEFLYRLGSWSYKKVWPFLVVWLILLGALGFGAANFATSPSPTFSMPDMDSTVTQEEMNERFGTDEDAMSVPSGTIVIKSPEGTTLKDPEVMAEVDAMLDELKATGDFREPEAIVNPVLAAGGMTQQMGEAKAAQGMPQEQIEADLAALSPLSPDETTGTVSVTFTDDTVMDIPAETLDEVESILERYDNTDLTVKYNGNAFTSAVEMDGTSELIGLAVAALVLLVTFGSLVAAGLPLISAVIGVGVGILGIQLGTLFTDSISDMTPMLASMIGLAVGIDYSLFIVARFRNELISSSGLNDLTPKELAQELKKMDKAKRAHAMGLALGTAGGSVVFAGTTVLIALAALSIIRIPFLTTMALAAAATVAIAVLVA
;
A
#
# COMPACT_ATOMS: atom_id res chain seq x y z
N MET A 1 31.77 -1.88 21.73
CA MET A 1 30.90 -1.49 20.63
C MET A 1 31.50 -0.35 19.82
N SER A 2 31.89 0.78 20.40
CA SER A 2 32.48 1.93 19.66
C SER A 2 33.74 1.58 18.87
N GLU A 3 34.66 0.77 19.43
CA GLU A 3 35.86 0.35 18.72
C GLU A 3 35.60 -0.55 17.51
N PHE A 4 34.58 -1.43 17.60
CA PHE A 4 34.13 -2.24 16.48
C PHE A 4 33.57 -1.37 15.37
N LEU A 5 32.68 -0.43 15.70
CA LEU A 5 32.10 0.51 14.76
C LEU A 5 33.15 1.43 14.13
N TYR A 6 34.14 1.87 14.91
CA TYR A 6 35.29 2.63 14.39
C TYR A 6 36.03 1.82 13.31
N ARG A 7 36.38 0.57 13.62
CA ARG A 7 37.07 -0.30 12.66
C ARG A 7 36.24 -0.55 11.41
N LEU A 8 34.95 -0.78 11.58
CA LEU A 8 34.01 -0.98 10.47
C LEU A 8 33.96 0.26 9.58
N GLY A 9 33.75 1.46 10.14
CA GLY A 9 33.69 2.72 9.38
C GLY A 9 35.00 3.03 8.64
N SER A 10 36.13 2.86 9.32
CA SER A 10 37.45 3.05 8.70
C SER A 10 37.71 2.05 7.56
N TRP A 11 37.30 0.80 7.71
CA TRP A 11 37.44 -0.24 6.70
C TRP A 11 36.48 -0.04 5.52
N SER A 12 35.20 0.27 5.77
CA SER A 12 34.20 0.52 4.72
C SER A 12 34.63 1.71 3.84
N TYR A 13 35.14 2.79 4.44
CA TYR A 13 35.67 3.93 3.68
C TYR A 13 36.86 3.59 2.80
N LYS A 14 37.74 2.73 3.26
CA LYS A 14 38.93 2.27 2.49
C LYS A 14 38.53 1.38 1.31
N LYS A 15 37.47 0.55 1.49
CA LYS A 15 37.03 -0.47 0.55
C LYS A 15 35.57 -0.27 0.14
N VAL A 16 35.23 0.91 -0.35
CA VAL A 16 33.84 1.25 -0.76
C VAL A 16 33.26 0.29 -1.82
N TRP A 17 34.07 -0.06 -2.83
CA TRP A 17 33.62 -0.92 -3.92
C TRP A 17 33.13 -2.31 -3.49
N PRO A 18 33.85 -3.08 -2.65
CA PRO A 18 33.33 -4.35 -2.14
C PRO A 18 31.99 -4.22 -1.42
N PHE A 19 31.79 -3.15 -0.62
CA PHE A 19 30.51 -2.93 0.06
C PHE A 19 29.37 -2.67 -0.92
N LEU A 20 29.58 -1.78 -1.88
CA LEU A 20 28.58 -1.50 -2.92
C LEU A 20 28.24 -2.75 -3.74
N VAL A 21 29.26 -3.53 -4.11
CA VAL A 21 29.07 -4.77 -4.88
C VAL A 21 28.26 -5.79 -4.08
N VAL A 22 28.51 -5.94 -2.78
CA VAL A 22 27.74 -6.87 -1.92
C VAL A 22 26.25 -6.47 -1.89
N TRP A 23 25.94 -5.17 -1.69
CA TRP A 23 24.57 -4.69 -1.67
C TRP A 23 23.87 -4.83 -3.04
N LEU A 24 24.60 -4.58 -4.14
CA LEU A 24 24.07 -4.76 -5.51
C LEU A 24 23.83 -6.24 -5.83
N ILE A 25 24.73 -7.13 -5.41
CA ILE A 25 24.52 -8.58 -5.57
C ILE A 25 23.32 -9.03 -4.75
N LEU A 26 23.18 -8.55 -3.51
CA LEU A 26 22.06 -8.86 -2.65
C LEU A 26 20.72 -8.39 -3.29
N LEU A 27 20.67 -7.13 -3.75
CA LEU A 27 19.51 -6.60 -4.48
C LEU A 27 19.19 -7.43 -5.74
N GLY A 28 20.20 -7.75 -6.54
CA GLY A 28 20.03 -8.57 -7.73
C GLY A 28 19.55 -9.99 -7.43
N ALA A 29 20.09 -10.62 -6.41
CA ALA A 29 19.70 -11.97 -5.99
C ALA A 29 18.27 -12.00 -5.43
N LEU A 30 17.93 -11.04 -4.58
CA LEU A 30 16.57 -10.92 -4.03
C LEU A 30 15.57 -10.55 -5.13
N GLY A 31 15.94 -9.62 -6.03
CA GLY A 31 15.10 -9.24 -7.17
C GLY A 31 14.84 -10.40 -8.14
N PHE A 32 15.87 -11.18 -8.45
CA PHE A 32 15.71 -12.39 -9.24
C PHE A 32 14.83 -13.43 -8.52
N GLY A 33 15.03 -13.61 -7.22
CA GLY A 33 14.21 -14.51 -6.40
C GLY A 33 12.75 -14.07 -6.37
N ALA A 34 12.49 -12.79 -6.11
CA ALA A 34 11.14 -12.25 -6.07
C ALA A 34 10.42 -12.38 -7.42
N ALA A 35 11.09 -12.03 -8.52
CA ALA A 35 10.51 -12.09 -9.86
C ALA A 35 10.14 -13.52 -10.35
N ASN A 36 10.81 -14.54 -9.82
CA ASN A 36 10.61 -15.92 -10.28
C ASN A 36 9.84 -16.80 -9.30
N PHE A 37 9.80 -16.45 -8.03
CA PHE A 37 9.29 -17.33 -7.00
C PHE A 37 8.28 -16.67 -6.06
N ALA A 38 8.24 -15.33 -5.93
CA ALA A 38 7.29 -14.66 -5.06
C ALA A 38 5.85 -14.85 -5.58
N THR A 39 4.93 -15.03 -4.66
CA THR A 39 3.49 -15.00 -4.89
C THR A 39 2.94 -13.61 -4.58
N SER A 40 1.77 -13.26 -5.11
CA SER A 40 1.12 -12.01 -4.76
C SER A 40 0.78 -11.99 -3.27
N PRO A 41 0.96 -10.85 -2.58
CA PRO A 41 0.47 -10.68 -1.22
C PRO A 41 -1.04 -10.94 -1.14
N SER A 42 -1.52 -11.34 0.02
CA SER A 42 -2.94 -11.62 0.23
C SER A 42 -3.72 -10.32 0.42
N PRO A 43 -4.79 -10.06 -0.37
CA PRO A 43 -5.64 -8.88 -0.17
C PRO A 43 -6.51 -9.00 1.09
N THR A 44 -6.63 -10.19 1.67
CA THR A 44 -7.53 -10.46 2.77
C THR A 44 -6.89 -10.24 4.13
N PHE A 45 -7.60 -9.50 4.98
CA PHE A 45 -7.33 -9.43 6.42
C PHE A 45 -7.81 -10.73 7.09
N SER A 46 -7.03 -11.79 6.98
CA SER A 46 -7.32 -13.03 7.70
C SER A 46 -7.17 -12.79 9.21
N MET A 47 -8.27 -12.90 9.94
CA MET A 47 -8.30 -12.93 11.39
C MET A 47 -8.64 -14.36 11.83
N PRO A 48 -7.67 -15.27 11.89
CA PRO A 48 -7.93 -16.65 12.33
C PRO A 48 -8.37 -16.68 13.79
N ASP A 49 -9.10 -17.69 14.13
CA ASP A 49 -9.63 -17.95 15.49
C ASP A 49 -10.70 -16.96 16.01
N MET A 50 -11.33 -16.18 15.14
CA MET A 50 -12.56 -15.48 15.50
C MET A 50 -13.78 -16.37 15.21
N ASP A 51 -14.77 -16.35 16.09
CA ASP A 51 -16.02 -17.13 15.90
C ASP A 51 -16.70 -16.81 14.55
N SER A 52 -16.53 -15.57 14.08
CA SER A 52 -17.05 -15.14 12.77
C SER A 52 -16.32 -15.79 11.59
N THR A 53 -14.98 -15.92 11.64
CA THR A 53 -14.21 -16.57 10.57
C THR A 53 -14.42 -18.08 10.56
N VAL A 54 -14.45 -18.71 11.74
CA VAL A 54 -14.78 -20.13 11.85
C VAL A 54 -16.19 -20.41 11.32
N THR A 55 -17.15 -19.55 11.63
CA THR A 55 -18.52 -19.68 11.12
C THR A 55 -18.56 -19.48 9.59
N GLN A 56 -17.76 -18.55 9.05
CA GLN A 56 -17.65 -18.32 7.62
C GLN A 56 -17.04 -19.53 6.88
N GLU A 57 -15.97 -20.10 7.44
CA GLU A 57 -15.35 -21.33 6.91
C GLU A 57 -16.35 -22.51 6.92
N GLU A 58 -17.08 -22.71 8.04
CA GLU A 58 -18.13 -23.73 8.11
C GLU A 58 -19.26 -23.47 7.11
N MET A 59 -19.63 -22.21 6.88
CA MET A 59 -20.63 -21.85 5.87
C MET A 59 -20.11 -22.18 4.46
N ASN A 60 -18.88 -21.80 4.15
CA ASN A 60 -18.25 -22.08 2.86
C ASN A 60 -18.16 -23.59 2.59
N GLU A 61 -17.71 -24.39 3.57
CA GLU A 61 -17.68 -25.85 3.46
C GLU A 61 -19.06 -26.48 3.25
N ARG A 62 -20.07 -26.00 3.97
CA ARG A 62 -21.41 -26.61 3.97
C ARG A 62 -22.27 -26.18 2.77
N PHE A 63 -22.09 -24.96 2.29
CA PHE A 63 -22.90 -24.38 1.24
C PHE A 63 -22.18 -24.29 -0.11
N GLY A 64 -20.89 -24.72 -0.16
CA GLY A 64 -20.10 -24.71 -1.40
C GLY A 64 -19.89 -23.30 -1.95
N THR A 65 -19.89 -22.28 -1.09
CA THR A 65 -19.46 -20.95 -1.47
C THR A 65 -17.95 -20.99 -1.53
N ASP A 66 -17.38 -20.65 -2.69
CA ASP A 66 -15.94 -20.58 -2.85
C ASP A 66 -15.34 -19.64 -1.78
N GLU A 67 -14.21 -20.04 -1.20
CA GLU A 67 -13.48 -19.23 -0.21
C GLU A 67 -13.18 -17.82 -0.73
N ASP A 68 -13.19 -17.66 -2.04
CA ASP A 68 -12.88 -16.44 -2.77
C ASP A 68 -14.09 -15.50 -3.00
N ALA A 69 -15.29 -15.84 -2.55
CA ALA A 69 -16.49 -15.02 -2.78
C ALA A 69 -16.36 -13.57 -2.24
N MET A 70 -15.55 -13.35 -1.18
CA MET A 70 -15.21 -12.02 -0.67
C MET A 70 -14.04 -11.36 -1.43
N SER A 71 -13.30 -12.13 -2.20
CA SER A 71 -12.18 -11.64 -3.03
C SER A 71 -12.63 -11.27 -4.43
N VAL A 72 -13.81 -11.73 -4.86
CA VAL A 72 -14.36 -11.42 -6.18
C VAL A 72 -14.57 -9.91 -6.30
N PRO A 73 -13.98 -9.28 -7.31
CA PRO A 73 -14.11 -7.85 -7.51
C PRO A 73 -15.57 -7.47 -7.75
N SER A 74 -16.11 -6.70 -6.85
CA SER A 74 -17.51 -6.29 -6.91
C SER A 74 -17.69 -4.85 -6.50
N GLY A 75 -18.76 -4.26 -6.96
CA GLY A 75 -19.13 -2.90 -6.64
C GLY A 75 -20.63 -2.72 -6.52
N THR A 76 -21.02 -1.66 -5.84
CA THR A 76 -22.39 -1.19 -5.77
C THR A 76 -22.44 0.24 -6.29
N ILE A 77 -23.25 0.45 -7.32
CA ILE A 77 -23.52 1.76 -7.89
C ILE A 77 -24.81 2.25 -7.26
N VAL A 78 -24.78 3.45 -6.69
CA VAL A 78 -25.93 4.14 -6.09
C VAL A 78 -26.37 5.25 -7.04
N ILE A 79 -27.62 5.22 -7.45
CA ILE A 79 -28.20 6.16 -8.40
C ILE A 79 -29.33 6.89 -7.70
N LYS A 80 -29.29 8.22 -7.73
CA LYS A 80 -30.35 9.07 -7.17
C LYS A 80 -30.92 9.98 -8.25
N SER A 81 -32.26 10.05 -8.30
CA SER A 81 -32.99 10.93 -9.23
C SER A 81 -32.80 12.41 -8.88
N PRO A 82 -32.98 13.32 -9.84
CA PRO A 82 -33.04 14.76 -9.62
C PRO A 82 -34.10 15.17 -8.59
N GLU A 83 -33.93 16.35 -7.99
CA GLU A 83 -34.90 16.86 -7.02
C GLU A 83 -36.30 17.00 -7.64
N GLY A 84 -37.31 16.41 -6.99
CA GLY A 84 -38.72 16.46 -7.43
C GLY A 84 -39.11 15.39 -8.43
N THR A 85 -38.22 14.45 -8.76
CA THR A 85 -38.47 13.30 -9.63
C THR A 85 -38.20 11.98 -8.91
N THR A 86 -38.60 10.89 -9.53
CA THR A 86 -38.32 9.51 -9.06
C THR A 86 -37.58 8.72 -10.14
N LEU A 87 -36.96 7.61 -9.77
CA LEU A 87 -36.34 6.70 -10.74
C LEU A 87 -37.34 6.02 -11.67
N LYS A 88 -38.64 6.11 -11.35
CA LYS A 88 -39.71 5.61 -12.20
C LYS A 88 -40.17 6.59 -13.30
N ASP A 89 -39.75 7.85 -13.24
CA ASP A 89 -40.06 8.83 -14.26
C ASP A 89 -39.41 8.41 -15.59
N PRO A 90 -40.15 8.44 -16.71
CA PRO A 90 -39.69 7.85 -17.97
C PRO A 90 -38.38 8.43 -18.50
N GLU A 91 -38.15 9.73 -18.29
CA GLU A 91 -36.91 10.40 -18.71
C GLU A 91 -35.70 9.94 -17.86
N VAL A 92 -35.87 9.89 -16.54
CA VAL A 92 -34.87 9.42 -15.59
C VAL A 92 -34.55 7.93 -15.82
N MET A 93 -35.60 7.12 -16.02
CA MET A 93 -35.46 5.70 -16.29
C MET A 93 -34.67 5.44 -17.58
N ALA A 94 -34.93 6.21 -18.64
CA ALA A 94 -34.20 6.09 -19.91
C ALA A 94 -32.73 6.49 -19.78
N GLU A 95 -32.41 7.49 -18.95
CA GLU A 95 -31.04 7.91 -18.68
C GLU A 95 -30.27 6.86 -17.86
N VAL A 96 -30.91 6.28 -16.84
CA VAL A 96 -30.36 5.16 -16.09
C VAL A 96 -30.11 3.95 -16.99
N ASP A 97 -31.06 3.59 -17.84
CA ASP A 97 -30.91 2.47 -18.77
C ASP A 97 -29.74 2.70 -19.74
N ALA A 98 -29.59 3.92 -20.27
CA ALA A 98 -28.47 4.27 -21.14
C ALA A 98 -27.13 4.11 -20.46
N MET A 99 -27.00 4.55 -19.19
CA MET A 99 -25.79 4.36 -18.37
C MET A 99 -25.48 2.88 -18.17
N LEU A 100 -26.49 2.09 -17.79
CA LEU A 100 -26.30 0.66 -17.54
C LEU A 100 -25.96 -0.11 -18.82
N ASP A 101 -26.52 0.28 -19.96
CA ASP A 101 -26.19 -0.34 -21.24
C ASP A 101 -24.77 0.02 -21.71
N GLU A 102 -24.30 1.22 -21.40
CA GLU A 102 -22.91 1.62 -21.66
C GLU A 102 -21.93 0.84 -20.78
N LEU A 103 -22.24 0.65 -19.49
CA LEU A 103 -21.47 -0.20 -18.61
C LEU A 103 -21.41 -1.66 -19.10
N LYS A 104 -22.53 -2.24 -19.51
CA LYS A 104 -22.54 -3.60 -20.07
C LYS A 104 -21.70 -3.73 -21.33
N ALA A 105 -21.61 -2.66 -22.12
CA ALA A 105 -20.90 -2.66 -23.39
C ALA A 105 -19.37 -2.71 -23.21
N THR A 106 -18.82 -2.37 -22.04
CA THR A 106 -17.39 -2.54 -21.75
C THR A 106 -16.97 -4.00 -21.80
N GLY A 107 -17.86 -4.92 -21.42
CA GLY A 107 -17.58 -6.37 -21.44
C GLY A 107 -16.81 -6.88 -20.23
N ASP A 108 -16.56 -6.03 -19.23
CA ASP A 108 -15.72 -6.33 -18.06
C ASP A 108 -16.48 -6.95 -16.88
N PHE A 109 -17.78 -7.18 -17.04
CA PHE A 109 -18.62 -7.72 -15.98
C PHE A 109 -18.95 -9.20 -16.19
N ARG A 110 -18.84 -9.99 -15.11
CA ARG A 110 -19.07 -11.45 -15.11
C ARG A 110 -20.50 -11.80 -15.48
N GLU A 111 -21.48 -11.02 -14.99
CA GLU A 111 -22.91 -11.21 -15.21
C GLU A 111 -23.56 -9.92 -15.72
N PRO A 112 -23.32 -9.51 -16.97
CA PRO A 112 -23.88 -8.27 -17.49
C PRO A 112 -25.41 -8.27 -17.50
N GLU A 113 -26.04 -9.44 -17.54
CA GLU A 113 -27.51 -9.58 -17.48
C GLU A 113 -28.08 -9.27 -16.09
N ALA A 114 -27.27 -9.38 -15.02
CA ALA A 114 -27.66 -9.01 -13.67
C ALA A 114 -27.59 -7.49 -13.42
N ILE A 115 -26.93 -6.75 -14.30
CA ILE A 115 -26.88 -5.28 -14.25
C ILE A 115 -28.21 -4.73 -14.80
N VAL A 116 -29.20 -4.60 -13.94
CA VAL A 116 -30.56 -4.23 -14.30
C VAL A 116 -30.96 -2.94 -13.60
N ASN A 117 -31.79 -2.14 -14.26
CA ASN A 117 -32.37 -0.93 -13.67
C ASN A 117 -33.03 -1.25 -12.31
N PRO A 118 -32.70 -0.49 -11.24
CA PRO A 118 -33.21 -0.76 -9.89
C PRO A 118 -34.75 -0.84 -9.81
N VAL A 119 -35.42 -0.08 -10.64
CA VAL A 119 -36.94 -0.11 -10.73
C VAL A 119 -37.41 -1.46 -11.24
N LEU A 120 -36.76 -1.97 -12.30
CA LEU A 120 -37.11 -3.27 -12.87
C LEU A 120 -36.73 -4.42 -11.95
N ALA A 121 -35.57 -4.32 -11.33
CA ALA A 121 -35.07 -5.31 -10.35
C ALA A 121 -36.01 -5.40 -9.14
N ALA A 122 -36.45 -4.28 -8.57
CA ALA A 122 -37.40 -4.24 -7.47
C ALA A 122 -38.76 -4.86 -7.86
N GLY A 123 -39.26 -4.59 -9.08
CA GLY A 123 -40.49 -5.18 -9.61
C GLY A 123 -40.38 -6.70 -9.75
N GLY A 124 -39.30 -7.19 -10.35
CA GLY A 124 -39.03 -8.63 -10.51
C GLY A 124 -38.91 -9.35 -9.18
N MET A 125 -38.19 -8.75 -8.23
CA MET A 125 -38.00 -9.30 -6.87
C MET A 125 -39.32 -9.41 -6.12
N THR A 126 -40.18 -8.37 -6.20
CA THR A 126 -41.50 -8.38 -5.59
C THR A 126 -42.37 -9.52 -6.14
N GLN A 127 -42.34 -9.75 -7.45
CA GLN A 127 -43.09 -10.82 -8.08
C GLN A 127 -42.56 -12.20 -7.67
N GLN A 128 -41.27 -12.49 -7.85
CA GLN A 128 -40.71 -13.83 -7.59
C GLN A 128 -40.67 -14.19 -6.11
N MET A 129 -40.12 -13.31 -5.27
CA MET A 129 -40.00 -13.60 -3.83
C MET A 129 -41.33 -13.47 -3.11
N GLY A 130 -42.19 -12.51 -3.51
CA GLY A 130 -43.51 -12.35 -2.93
C GLY A 130 -44.37 -13.57 -3.15
N GLU A 131 -44.44 -14.10 -4.39
CA GLU A 131 -45.16 -15.32 -4.70
C GLU A 131 -44.59 -16.56 -3.96
N ALA A 132 -43.25 -16.69 -3.93
CA ALA A 132 -42.60 -17.83 -3.26
C ALA A 132 -42.87 -17.84 -1.74
N LYS A 133 -42.78 -16.68 -1.08
CA LYS A 133 -43.07 -16.55 0.36
C LYS A 133 -44.54 -16.72 0.69
N ALA A 134 -45.45 -16.20 -0.16
CA ALA A 134 -46.89 -16.42 -0.03
C ALA A 134 -47.25 -17.92 -0.17
N ALA A 135 -46.61 -18.63 -1.10
CA ALA A 135 -46.76 -20.08 -1.24
C ALA A 135 -46.26 -20.89 -0.01
N GLN A 136 -45.35 -20.33 0.75
CA GLN A 136 -44.88 -20.90 2.03
C GLN A 136 -45.78 -20.54 3.21
N GLY A 137 -46.86 -19.76 2.99
CA GLY A 137 -47.82 -19.38 4.02
C GLY A 137 -47.36 -18.27 4.96
N MET A 138 -46.36 -17.47 4.54
CA MET A 138 -45.92 -16.32 5.32
C MET A 138 -47.02 -15.22 5.37
N PRO A 139 -47.15 -14.51 6.50
CA PRO A 139 -48.07 -13.37 6.61
C PRO A 139 -47.67 -12.26 5.63
N GLN A 140 -48.68 -11.64 5.01
CA GLN A 140 -48.48 -10.58 4.03
C GLN A 140 -47.61 -9.41 4.54
N GLU A 141 -47.86 -9.00 5.77
CA GLU A 141 -47.08 -7.93 6.46
C GLU A 141 -45.60 -8.26 6.56
N GLN A 142 -45.25 -9.53 6.81
CA GLN A 142 -43.91 -9.99 6.90
C GLN A 142 -43.23 -10.09 5.51
N ILE A 143 -43.99 -10.49 4.48
CA ILE A 143 -43.54 -10.49 3.09
C ILE A 143 -43.21 -9.07 2.63
N GLU A 144 -44.09 -8.12 2.91
CA GLU A 144 -43.87 -6.70 2.56
C GLU A 144 -42.67 -6.10 3.26
N ALA A 145 -42.46 -6.40 4.56
CA ALA A 145 -41.33 -5.94 5.32
C ALA A 145 -39.99 -6.53 4.79
N ASP A 146 -39.99 -7.82 4.47
CA ASP A 146 -38.82 -8.50 3.92
C ASP A 146 -38.45 -7.98 2.51
N LEU A 147 -39.46 -7.77 1.67
CA LEU A 147 -39.28 -7.20 0.32
C LEU A 147 -38.77 -5.77 0.38
N ALA A 148 -39.28 -4.96 1.30
CA ALA A 148 -38.80 -3.58 1.50
C ALA A 148 -37.33 -3.55 1.99
N ALA A 149 -36.97 -4.49 2.86
CA ALA A 149 -35.61 -4.57 3.38
C ALA A 149 -34.57 -5.01 2.34
N LEU A 150 -34.99 -5.83 1.36
CA LEU A 150 -34.12 -6.36 0.31
C LEU A 150 -34.20 -5.59 -1.02
N SER A 151 -35.14 -4.64 -1.14
CA SER A 151 -35.35 -3.90 -2.37
C SER A 151 -34.13 -3.09 -2.78
N PRO A 152 -33.70 -3.18 -4.05
CA PRO A 152 -32.66 -2.31 -4.58
C PRO A 152 -33.17 -0.87 -4.84
N LEU A 153 -34.42 -0.58 -4.56
CA LEU A 153 -35.07 0.72 -4.71
C LEU A 153 -35.54 1.23 -3.35
N SER A 154 -35.25 2.48 -3.03
CA SER A 154 -35.66 3.14 -1.79
C SER A 154 -37.19 3.25 -1.70
N PRO A 155 -37.76 3.35 -0.47
CA PRO A 155 -39.22 3.47 -0.30
C PRO A 155 -39.83 4.71 -0.92
N ASP A 156 -39.05 5.78 -1.09
CA ASP A 156 -39.45 7.03 -1.76
C ASP A 156 -39.19 7.02 -3.27
N GLU A 157 -38.69 5.90 -3.79
CA GLU A 157 -38.37 5.65 -5.20
C GLU A 157 -37.38 6.65 -5.83
N THR A 158 -36.66 7.40 -4.99
CA THR A 158 -35.70 8.40 -5.46
C THR A 158 -34.28 7.85 -5.59
N THR A 159 -33.95 6.77 -4.90
CA THR A 159 -32.59 6.19 -4.87
C THR A 159 -32.66 4.70 -5.18
N GLY A 160 -31.75 4.25 -6.03
CA GLY A 160 -31.62 2.84 -6.37
C GLY A 160 -30.17 2.36 -6.31
N THR A 161 -29.98 1.06 -6.16
CA THR A 161 -28.68 0.41 -6.14
C THR A 161 -28.56 -0.65 -7.22
N VAL A 162 -27.40 -0.72 -7.85
CA VAL A 162 -27.05 -1.76 -8.82
C VAL A 162 -25.74 -2.41 -8.36
N SER A 163 -25.73 -3.73 -8.21
CA SER A 163 -24.53 -4.49 -7.91
C SER A 163 -23.87 -4.93 -9.21
N VAL A 164 -22.56 -4.79 -9.28
CA VAL A 164 -21.73 -5.22 -10.41
C VAL A 164 -20.62 -6.13 -9.91
N THR A 165 -20.26 -7.14 -10.71
CA THR A 165 -19.17 -8.07 -10.44
C THR A 165 -18.28 -8.13 -11.67
N PHE A 166 -16.98 -7.87 -11.49
CA PHE A 166 -16.02 -7.90 -12.60
C PHE A 166 -15.69 -9.32 -13.02
N THR A 167 -15.16 -9.47 -14.24
CA THR A 167 -14.75 -10.78 -14.78
C THR A 167 -13.49 -11.33 -14.16
N ASP A 168 -12.64 -10.45 -13.63
CA ASP A 168 -11.38 -10.81 -13.02
C ASP A 168 -11.57 -11.60 -11.72
N ASP A 169 -10.59 -12.43 -11.38
CA ASP A 169 -10.69 -13.28 -10.18
C ASP A 169 -10.34 -12.52 -8.90
N THR A 170 -9.47 -11.54 -8.98
CA THR A 170 -9.10 -10.67 -7.83
C THR A 170 -9.12 -9.19 -8.22
N VAL A 171 -9.25 -8.33 -7.22
CA VAL A 171 -9.22 -6.86 -7.41
C VAL A 171 -7.92 -6.37 -8.05
N MET A 172 -6.81 -7.08 -7.80
CA MET A 172 -5.49 -6.73 -8.36
C MET A 172 -5.34 -7.10 -9.82
N ASP A 173 -6.15 -8.01 -10.31
CA ASP A 173 -6.11 -8.46 -11.70
C ASP A 173 -6.87 -7.51 -12.62
N ILE A 174 -7.74 -6.65 -12.08
CA ILE A 174 -8.47 -5.66 -12.88
C ILE A 174 -7.47 -4.66 -13.48
N PRO A 175 -7.39 -4.53 -14.81
CA PRO A 175 -6.57 -3.51 -15.43
C PRO A 175 -6.99 -2.11 -14.99
N ALA A 176 -6.03 -1.23 -14.73
CA ALA A 176 -6.35 0.16 -14.37
C ALA A 176 -7.18 0.86 -15.47
N GLU A 177 -6.90 0.54 -16.73
CA GLU A 177 -7.66 1.05 -17.89
C GLU A 177 -9.16 0.68 -17.83
N THR A 178 -9.49 -0.54 -17.37
CA THR A 178 -10.87 -0.99 -17.16
C THR A 178 -11.57 -0.19 -16.07
N LEU A 179 -10.91 0.03 -14.93
CA LEU A 179 -11.47 0.85 -13.85
C LEU A 179 -11.65 2.30 -14.29
N ASP A 180 -10.65 2.88 -14.94
CA ASP A 180 -10.72 4.25 -15.48
C ASP A 180 -11.89 4.41 -16.48
N GLU A 181 -12.13 3.42 -17.34
CA GLU A 181 -13.24 3.42 -18.29
C GLU A 181 -14.59 3.37 -17.55
N VAL A 182 -14.77 2.44 -16.63
CA VAL A 182 -15.99 2.31 -15.83
C VAL A 182 -16.25 3.56 -15.00
N GLU A 183 -15.24 4.08 -14.31
CA GLU A 183 -15.33 5.31 -13.52
C GLU A 183 -15.66 6.52 -14.38
N SER A 184 -15.06 6.64 -15.57
CA SER A 184 -15.35 7.72 -16.51
C SER A 184 -16.80 7.72 -17.00
N ILE A 185 -17.38 6.53 -17.19
CA ILE A 185 -18.80 6.39 -17.50
C ILE A 185 -19.65 6.89 -16.33
N LEU A 186 -19.40 6.39 -15.11
CA LEU A 186 -20.16 6.75 -13.91
C LEU A 186 -20.06 8.26 -13.61
N GLU A 187 -18.86 8.85 -13.68
CA GLU A 187 -18.64 10.28 -13.49
C GLU A 187 -19.35 11.15 -14.55
N ARG A 188 -19.44 10.68 -15.78
CA ARG A 188 -20.13 11.39 -16.84
C ARG A 188 -21.62 11.54 -16.51
N TYR A 189 -22.22 10.48 -15.98
CA TYR A 189 -23.62 10.51 -15.55
C TYR A 189 -23.84 11.24 -14.22
N ASP A 190 -22.85 11.24 -13.32
CA ASP A 190 -22.89 12.07 -12.10
C ASP A 190 -22.82 13.58 -12.41
N ASN A 191 -22.33 13.95 -13.58
CA ASN A 191 -22.31 15.33 -14.08
C ASN A 191 -23.59 15.73 -14.85
N THR A 192 -24.56 14.85 -14.97
CA THR A 192 -25.92 15.17 -15.46
C THR A 192 -26.81 15.61 -14.29
N ASP A 193 -28.15 15.51 -14.48
CA ASP A 193 -29.10 15.76 -13.39
C ASP A 193 -29.18 14.58 -12.40
N LEU A 194 -28.61 13.41 -12.73
CA LEU A 194 -28.48 12.26 -11.84
C LEU A 194 -27.38 12.47 -10.82
N THR A 195 -27.54 11.90 -9.63
CA THR A 195 -26.40 11.70 -8.71
C THR A 195 -26.01 10.24 -8.75
N VAL A 196 -24.78 9.97 -9.21
CA VAL A 196 -24.23 8.61 -9.31
C VAL A 196 -23.03 8.50 -8.38
N LYS A 197 -23.07 7.54 -7.46
CA LYS A 197 -21.94 7.22 -6.57
C LYS A 197 -21.71 5.72 -6.60
N TYR A 198 -20.49 5.34 -6.39
CA TYR A 198 -20.09 3.93 -6.41
C TYR A 198 -19.17 3.61 -5.25
N ASN A 199 -19.21 2.36 -4.81
CA ASN A 199 -18.35 1.81 -3.77
C ASN A 199 -18.25 0.29 -3.96
N GLY A 200 -17.29 -0.34 -3.36
CA GLY A 200 -17.05 -1.78 -3.42
C GLY A 200 -15.56 -2.08 -3.44
N ASN A 201 -15.20 -3.35 -3.23
CA ASN A 201 -13.79 -3.73 -3.22
C ASN A 201 -13.10 -3.46 -4.58
N ALA A 202 -13.82 -3.54 -5.70
CA ALA A 202 -13.30 -3.22 -7.03
C ALA A 202 -12.95 -1.73 -7.18
N PHE A 203 -13.76 -0.84 -6.62
CA PHE A 203 -13.58 0.62 -6.70
C PHE A 203 -12.80 1.22 -5.52
N THR A 204 -12.75 0.52 -4.40
CA THR A 204 -11.79 0.84 -3.33
C THR A 204 -10.40 0.39 -3.72
N SER A 205 -10.25 0.23 -5.04
CA SER A 205 -8.98 -0.10 -5.64
C SER A 205 -7.90 0.34 -4.76
N ALA A 206 -7.13 -0.65 -4.41
CA ALA A 206 -5.78 -0.41 -4.06
C ALA A 206 -5.54 1.09 -3.96
N VAL A 207 -5.46 1.62 -2.75
CA VAL A 207 -4.71 2.86 -2.58
C VAL A 207 -3.67 2.77 -3.67
N GLU A 208 -3.87 3.53 -4.75
CA GLU A 208 -2.97 3.43 -5.89
C GLU A 208 -1.60 3.41 -5.29
N MET A 209 -0.96 2.26 -5.33
CA MET A 209 0.47 2.18 -5.00
C MET A 209 1.20 2.88 -6.15
N ASP A 210 0.61 4.01 -6.52
CA ASP A 210 1.25 4.98 -7.36
C ASP A 210 2.39 5.51 -6.51
N GLY A 211 3.58 5.03 -6.76
CA GLY A 211 4.80 5.48 -6.09
C GLY A 211 5.06 6.99 -6.21
N THR A 212 4.07 7.76 -6.67
CA THR A 212 4.13 9.23 -6.75
C THR A 212 4.25 9.86 -5.37
N SER A 213 3.53 9.35 -4.38
CA SER A 213 3.63 9.87 -3.00
C SER A 213 5.02 9.66 -2.42
N GLU A 214 5.61 8.47 -2.61
CA GLU A 214 6.99 8.16 -2.22
C GLU A 214 8.00 8.99 -3.02
N LEU A 215 7.79 9.18 -4.33
CA LEU A 215 8.65 10.02 -5.16
C LEU A 215 8.59 11.49 -4.75
N ILE A 216 7.41 12.03 -4.44
CA ILE A 216 7.24 13.39 -3.92
C ILE A 216 7.96 13.52 -2.58
N GLY A 217 7.74 12.57 -1.66
CA GLY A 217 8.43 12.54 -0.36
C GLY A 217 9.94 12.50 -0.51
N LEU A 218 10.46 11.66 -1.42
CA LEU A 218 11.89 11.56 -1.72
C LEU A 218 12.43 12.85 -2.35
N ALA A 219 11.69 13.50 -3.24
CA ALA A 219 12.07 14.77 -3.85
C ALA A 219 12.12 15.91 -2.82
N VAL A 220 11.15 15.99 -1.91
CA VAL A 220 11.16 16.96 -0.82
C VAL A 220 12.34 16.70 0.13
N ALA A 221 12.59 15.45 0.50
CA ALA A 221 13.75 15.08 1.30
C ALA A 221 15.07 15.46 0.61
N ALA A 222 15.19 15.22 -0.70
CA ALA A 222 16.35 15.62 -1.50
C ALA A 222 16.57 17.12 -1.47
N LEU A 223 15.51 17.91 -1.61
CA LEU A 223 15.57 19.38 -1.56
C LEU A 223 16.06 19.85 -0.18
N VAL A 224 15.47 19.34 0.89
CA VAL A 224 15.84 19.68 2.28
C VAL A 224 17.30 19.33 2.56
N LEU A 225 17.73 18.13 2.15
CA LEU A 225 19.11 17.70 2.31
C LEU A 225 20.09 18.55 1.48
N LEU A 226 19.70 18.94 0.26
CA LEU A 226 20.51 19.81 -0.58
C LEU A 226 20.71 21.19 0.04
N VAL A 227 19.65 21.77 0.59
CA VAL A 227 19.71 23.06 1.31
C VAL A 227 20.57 22.93 2.57
N THR A 228 20.40 21.84 3.33
CA THR A 228 21.11 21.63 4.60
C THR A 228 22.62 21.39 4.39
N PHE A 229 22.98 20.57 3.41
CA PHE A 229 24.40 20.23 3.18
C PHE A 229 25.10 21.17 2.18
N GLY A 230 24.35 21.88 1.33
CA GLY A 230 24.91 22.71 0.26
C GLY A 230 25.70 21.93 -0.79
N SER A 231 25.52 20.61 -0.87
CA SER A 231 26.25 19.72 -1.77
C SER A 231 25.37 18.57 -2.24
N LEU A 232 25.25 18.41 -3.55
CA LEU A 232 24.45 17.34 -4.17
C LEU A 232 24.98 15.94 -3.79
N VAL A 233 26.30 15.78 -3.69
CA VAL A 233 26.89 14.50 -3.30
C VAL A 233 26.59 14.15 -1.84
N ALA A 234 26.70 15.12 -0.92
CA ALA A 234 26.41 14.89 0.48
C ALA A 234 24.92 14.65 0.74
N ALA A 235 24.03 15.31 -0.02
CA ALA A 235 22.59 15.09 0.04
C ALA A 235 22.19 13.75 -0.60
N GLY A 236 22.84 13.34 -1.67
CA GLY A 236 22.51 12.11 -2.40
C GLY A 236 22.89 10.82 -1.64
N LEU A 237 23.94 10.85 -0.82
CA LEU A 237 24.39 9.66 -0.09
C LEU A 237 23.30 9.07 0.83
N PRO A 238 22.65 9.84 1.71
CA PRO A 238 21.54 9.32 2.55
C PRO A 238 20.39 8.75 1.73
N LEU A 239 20.03 9.43 0.64
CA LEU A 239 18.92 8.99 -0.23
C LEU A 239 19.23 7.65 -0.90
N ILE A 240 20.43 7.51 -1.47
CA ILE A 240 20.84 6.25 -2.11
C ILE A 240 20.87 5.11 -1.10
N SER A 241 21.42 5.36 0.11
CA SER A 241 21.42 4.36 1.17
C SER A 241 20.02 3.94 1.58
N ALA A 242 19.11 4.89 1.75
CA ALA A 242 17.72 4.62 2.12
C ALA A 242 17.00 3.82 1.02
N VAL A 243 17.13 4.21 -0.26
CA VAL A 243 16.52 3.50 -1.39
C VAL A 243 17.05 2.06 -1.50
N ILE A 244 18.36 1.85 -1.32
CA ILE A 244 18.94 0.49 -1.32
C ILE A 244 18.38 -0.32 -0.15
N GLY A 245 18.34 0.25 1.05
CA GLY A 245 17.84 -0.43 2.25
C GLY A 245 16.37 -0.82 2.11
N VAL A 246 15.53 0.10 1.65
CA VAL A 246 14.10 -0.15 1.40
C VAL A 246 13.92 -1.17 0.28
N GLY A 247 14.66 -1.06 -0.82
CA GLY A 247 14.60 -2.01 -1.92
C GLY A 247 14.91 -3.45 -1.47
N VAL A 248 15.95 -3.64 -0.67
CA VAL A 248 16.27 -4.95 -0.06
C VAL A 248 15.14 -5.41 0.87
N GLY A 249 14.57 -4.50 1.66
CA GLY A 249 13.45 -4.79 2.56
C GLY A 249 12.21 -5.27 1.81
N ILE A 250 11.77 -4.53 0.79
CA ILE A 250 10.59 -4.88 -0.03
C ILE A 250 10.78 -6.22 -0.74
N LEU A 251 11.93 -6.43 -1.39
CA LEU A 251 12.23 -7.71 -2.05
C LEU A 251 12.29 -8.87 -1.06
N GLY A 252 12.77 -8.62 0.16
CA GLY A 252 12.73 -9.60 1.24
C GLY A 252 11.31 -9.92 1.69
N ILE A 253 10.40 -8.94 1.74
CA ILE A 253 8.98 -9.13 2.05
C ILE A 253 8.30 -9.93 0.95
N GLN A 254 8.55 -9.61 -0.31
CA GLN A 254 8.03 -10.37 -1.45
C GLN A 254 8.48 -11.84 -1.41
N LEU A 255 9.72 -12.13 -1.08
CA LEU A 255 10.17 -13.50 -0.88
C LEU A 255 9.57 -14.14 0.39
N GLY A 256 9.17 -13.34 1.36
CA GLY A 256 8.46 -13.79 2.55
C GLY A 256 7.12 -14.47 2.23
N THR A 257 6.45 -14.10 1.12
CA THR A 257 5.19 -14.74 0.68
C THR A 257 5.35 -16.24 0.39
N LEU A 258 6.57 -16.72 0.15
CA LEU A 258 6.86 -18.15 0.00
C LEU A 258 6.70 -18.95 1.33
N PHE A 259 6.71 -18.26 2.45
CA PHE A 259 6.71 -18.89 3.78
C PHE A 259 5.41 -18.66 4.55
N THR A 260 4.60 -17.70 4.13
CA THR A 260 3.35 -17.35 4.81
C THR A 260 2.40 -16.57 3.90
N ASP A 261 1.14 -16.96 3.91
CA ASP A 261 0.05 -16.29 3.18
C ASP A 261 -0.54 -15.10 3.97
N SER A 262 0.03 -14.81 5.16
CA SER A 262 -0.45 -13.72 6.02
C SER A 262 0.17 -12.34 5.69
N ILE A 263 0.95 -12.24 4.61
CA ILE A 263 1.52 -10.97 4.16
C ILE A 263 0.46 -10.23 3.35
N SER A 264 -0.03 -9.13 3.90
CA SER A 264 -1.00 -8.26 3.22
C SER A 264 -0.32 -7.24 2.32
N ASP A 265 -1.09 -6.68 1.37
CA ASP A 265 -0.65 -5.61 0.45
C ASP A 265 -0.16 -4.35 1.18
N MET A 266 -0.68 -4.10 2.37
CA MET A 266 -0.24 -2.98 3.21
C MET A 266 1.14 -3.20 3.84
N THR A 267 1.64 -4.46 3.87
CA THR A 267 2.93 -4.78 4.50
C THR A 267 4.12 -4.11 3.80
N PRO A 268 4.29 -4.22 2.47
CA PRO A 268 5.35 -3.51 1.75
C PRO A 268 5.23 -1.99 1.87
N MET A 269 4.00 -1.44 1.84
CA MET A 269 3.76 -0.01 1.96
C MET A 269 4.23 0.53 3.32
N LEU A 270 3.81 -0.09 4.42
CA LEU A 270 4.25 0.32 5.76
C LEU A 270 5.76 0.18 5.94
N ALA A 271 6.33 -0.93 5.45
CA ALA A 271 7.76 -1.19 5.53
C ALA A 271 8.58 -0.16 4.71
N SER A 272 8.09 0.25 3.52
CA SER A 272 8.72 1.27 2.68
C SER A 272 8.73 2.63 3.38
N MET A 273 7.59 3.06 3.92
CA MET A 273 7.45 4.34 4.63
C MET A 273 8.40 4.43 5.84
N ILE A 274 8.36 3.43 6.72
CA ILE A 274 9.21 3.40 7.91
C ILE A 274 10.69 3.23 7.52
N GLY A 275 10.98 2.33 6.59
CA GLY A 275 12.34 2.07 6.12
C GLY A 275 12.98 3.29 5.46
N LEU A 276 12.23 4.03 4.64
CA LEU A 276 12.69 5.25 4.00
C LEU A 276 13.00 6.34 5.03
N ALA A 277 12.07 6.60 5.96
CA ALA A 277 12.24 7.60 7.00
C ALA A 277 13.47 7.29 7.86
N VAL A 278 13.57 6.07 8.39
CA VAL A 278 14.68 5.62 9.23
C VAL A 278 16.00 5.60 8.46
N GLY A 279 15.98 5.13 7.21
CA GLY A 279 17.16 5.06 6.34
C GLY A 279 17.75 6.43 6.05
N ILE A 280 16.91 7.43 5.73
CA ILE A 280 17.34 8.80 5.51
C ILE A 280 17.89 9.41 6.80
N ASP A 281 17.16 9.34 7.91
CA ASP A 281 17.52 9.97 9.17
C ASP A 281 18.85 9.42 9.73
N TYR A 282 19.04 8.13 9.72
CA TYR A 282 20.25 7.51 10.25
C TYR A 282 21.46 7.75 9.36
N SER A 283 21.29 7.64 8.04
CA SER A 283 22.34 8.00 7.09
C SER A 283 22.70 9.47 7.18
N LEU A 284 21.71 10.37 7.31
CA LEU A 284 21.92 11.80 7.53
C LEU A 284 22.76 12.06 8.79
N PHE A 285 22.44 11.40 9.90
CA PHE A 285 23.13 11.58 11.16
C PHE A 285 24.62 11.14 11.05
N ILE A 286 24.90 10.03 10.39
CA ILE A 286 26.25 9.55 10.16
C ILE A 286 27.02 10.49 9.22
N VAL A 287 26.42 10.94 8.11
CA VAL A 287 27.05 11.85 7.15
C VAL A 287 27.35 13.21 7.79
N ALA A 288 26.41 13.76 8.58
CA ALA A 288 26.60 15.01 9.31
C ALA A 288 27.75 14.88 10.32
N ARG A 289 27.80 13.79 11.06
CA ARG A 289 28.91 13.53 12.02
C ARG A 289 30.24 13.36 11.29
N PHE A 290 30.28 12.61 10.20
CA PHE A 290 31.47 12.46 9.38
C PHE A 290 32.01 13.80 8.87
N ARG A 291 31.11 14.67 8.38
CA ARG A 291 31.48 16.03 7.94
C ARG A 291 32.08 16.84 9.10
N ASN A 292 31.47 16.81 10.28
CA ASN A 292 31.97 17.52 11.44
C ASN A 292 33.34 16.99 11.90
N GLU A 293 33.54 15.69 11.89
CA GLU A 293 34.84 15.09 12.23
C GLU A 293 35.95 15.46 11.21
N LEU A 294 35.62 15.53 9.91
CA LEU A 294 36.55 16.00 8.88
C LEU A 294 36.99 17.45 9.12
N ILE A 295 36.07 18.33 9.48
CA ILE A 295 36.36 19.75 9.71
C ILE A 295 37.14 19.94 10.99
N SER A 296 36.70 19.37 12.11
CA SER A 296 37.30 19.55 13.42
C SER A 296 38.67 18.90 13.53
N SER A 297 38.85 17.69 13.03
CA SER A 297 40.14 16.98 13.06
C SER A 297 41.24 17.60 12.19
N SER A 298 40.85 18.47 11.28
CA SER A 298 41.73 19.13 10.32
C SER A 298 42.02 20.61 10.67
N GLY A 299 41.39 21.13 11.71
CA GLY A 299 41.51 22.55 12.10
C GLY A 299 40.96 23.53 11.08
N LEU A 300 39.95 23.10 10.29
CA LEU A 300 39.42 23.86 9.17
C LEU A 300 38.12 24.64 9.54
N ASN A 301 37.93 24.91 10.84
CA ASN A 301 36.70 25.56 11.36
C ASN A 301 36.50 27.00 10.88
N ASP A 302 37.60 27.71 10.58
CA ASP A 302 37.57 29.14 10.27
C ASP A 302 37.61 29.45 8.77
N LEU A 303 37.54 28.44 7.91
CA LEU A 303 37.60 28.60 6.46
C LEU A 303 36.26 28.93 5.84
N THR A 304 36.28 29.72 4.77
CA THR A 304 35.11 29.94 3.96
C THR A 304 34.66 28.64 3.26
N PRO A 305 33.37 28.50 2.86
CA PRO A 305 32.90 27.28 2.19
C PRO A 305 33.70 26.86 0.94
N LYS A 306 34.24 27.83 0.20
CA LYS A 306 35.06 27.56 -1.00
C LYS A 306 36.44 27.02 -0.64
N GLU A 307 37.10 27.63 0.33
CA GLU A 307 38.41 27.18 0.85
C GLU A 307 38.30 25.82 1.49
N LEU A 308 37.28 25.59 2.31
CA LEU A 308 36.96 24.30 2.91
C LEU A 308 36.82 23.20 1.86
N ALA A 309 36.06 23.45 0.78
CA ALA A 309 35.89 22.50 -0.30
C ALA A 309 37.24 22.14 -1.00
N GLN A 310 38.13 23.13 -1.14
CA GLN A 310 39.44 22.91 -1.74
C GLN A 310 40.38 22.09 -0.81
N GLU A 311 40.41 22.42 0.46
CA GLU A 311 41.24 21.68 1.45
C GLU A 311 40.72 20.25 1.68
N LEU A 312 39.41 20.07 1.74
CA LEU A 312 38.80 18.73 1.80
C LEU A 312 39.15 17.86 0.57
N LYS A 313 39.28 18.45 -0.62
CA LYS A 313 39.71 17.70 -1.82
C LYS A 313 41.15 17.24 -1.76
N LYS A 314 42.03 17.99 -1.12
CA LYS A 314 43.47 17.66 -0.96
C LYS A 314 43.73 16.67 0.19
N MET A 315 42.76 16.45 1.06
CA MET A 315 42.93 15.60 2.26
C MET A 315 43.22 14.16 1.89
N ASP A 316 44.21 13.58 2.55
CA ASP A 316 44.62 12.19 2.37
C ASP A 316 43.50 11.19 2.72
N LYS A 317 43.43 10.10 1.93
CA LYS A 317 42.41 9.03 2.11
C LYS A 317 42.48 8.41 3.52
N ALA A 318 43.69 8.34 4.12
CA ALA A 318 43.84 7.80 5.48
C ALA A 318 43.15 8.69 6.54
N LYS A 319 43.31 10.03 6.42
CA LYS A 319 42.65 10.99 7.32
C LYS A 319 41.12 10.92 7.20
N ARG A 320 40.61 10.84 5.97
CA ARG A 320 39.16 10.67 5.75
C ARG A 320 38.61 9.37 6.31
N ALA A 321 39.36 8.26 6.15
CA ALA A 321 39.01 6.96 6.74
C ALA A 321 39.04 7.00 8.28
N HIS A 322 39.97 7.75 8.87
CA HIS A 322 40.02 7.96 10.33
C HIS A 322 38.78 8.76 10.81
N ALA A 323 38.44 9.85 10.12
CA ALA A 323 37.27 10.65 10.44
C ALA A 323 35.97 9.84 10.31
N MET A 324 35.87 8.96 9.29
CA MET A 324 34.75 8.03 9.16
C MET A 324 34.69 7.02 10.30
N GLY A 325 35.84 6.49 10.71
CA GLY A 325 35.92 5.64 11.89
C GLY A 325 35.45 6.33 13.17
N LEU A 326 35.84 7.59 13.40
CA LEU A 326 35.39 8.38 14.54
C LEU A 326 33.88 8.69 14.47
N ALA A 327 33.38 9.04 13.29
CA ALA A 327 31.95 9.29 13.07
C ALA A 327 31.13 8.04 13.41
N LEU A 328 31.50 6.88 12.86
CA LEU A 328 30.77 5.64 13.12
C LEU A 328 30.97 5.14 14.55
N GLY A 329 32.16 5.32 15.13
CA GLY A 329 32.45 4.96 16.53
C GLY A 329 31.66 5.76 17.56
N THR A 330 31.25 6.98 17.21
CA THR A 330 30.43 7.86 18.07
C THR A 330 28.94 7.85 17.67
N ALA A 331 28.60 8.36 16.49
CA ALA A 331 27.23 8.46 16.01
C ALA A 331 26.59 7.09 15.71
N GLY A 332 27.38 6.14 15.17
CA GLY A 332 26.87 4.81 14.86
C GLY A 332 26.37 4.05 16.08
N GLY A 333 26.97 4.28 17.26
CA GLY A 333 26.47 3.73 18.52
C GLY A 333 25.06 4.18 18.85
N SER A 334 24.77 5.48 18.66
CA SER A 334 23.44 6.06 18.86
C SER A 334 22.44 5.54 17.82
N VAL A 335 22.86 5.38 16.56
CA VAL A 335 22.03 4.83 15.48
C VAL A 335 21.64 3.38 15.79
N VAL A 336 22.60 2.53 16.16
CA VAL A 336 22.34 1.13 16.54
C VAL A 336 21.40 1.05 17.73
N PHE A 337 21.58 1.89 18.75
CA PHE A 337 20.69 1.92 19.91
C PHE A 337 19.29 2.35 19.53
N ALA A 338 19.14 3.45 18.78
CA ALA A 338 17.85 3.95 18.33
C ALA A 338 17.15 2.92 17.39
N GLY A 339 17.88 2.35 16.44
CA GLY A 339 17.35 1.31 15.57
C GLY A 339 16.89 0.08 16.34
N THR A 340 17.67 -0.39 17.32
CA THR A 340 17.30 -1.53 18.18
C THR A 340 16.03 -1.21 18.97
N THR A 341 15.85 0.02 19.44
CA THR A 341 14.62 0.42 20.16
C THR A 341 13.40 0.34 19.25
N VAL A 342 13.52 0.81 18.00
CA VAL A 342 12.44 0.71 16.99
C VAL A 342 12.14 -0.76 16.66
N LEU A 343 13.17 -1.59 16.49
CA LEU A 343 13.03 -3.03 16.25
C LEU A 343 12.25 -3.72 17.37
N ILE A 344 12.58 -3.44 18.63
CA ILE A 344 11.89 -4.00 19.79
C ILE A 344 10.44 -3.51 19.82
N ALA A 345 10.19 -2.23 19.56
CA ALA A 345 8.84 -1.66 19.57
C ALA A 345 7.96 -2.30 18.47
N LEU A 346 8.50 -2.45 17.25
CA LEU A 346 7.79 -3.13 16.15
C LEU A 346 7.57 -4.62 16.45
N ALA A 347 8.61 -5.32 16.91
CA ALA A 347 8.48 -6.73 17.26
C ALA A 347 7.48 -6.98 18.41
N ALA A 348 7.30 -6.02 19.33
CA ALA A 348 6.32 -6.13 20.40
C ALA A 348 4.86 -6.19 19.89
N LEU A 349 4.56 -5.67 18.69
CA LEU A 349 3.25 -5.81 18.07
C LEU A 349 2.88 -7.28 17.80
N SER A 350 3.84 -8.17 17.64
CA SER A 350 3.59 -9.61 17.48
C SER A 350 2.95 -10.27 18.71
N ILE A 351 2.99 -9.61 19.89
CA ILE A 351 2.36 -10.10 21.13
C ILE A 351 0.82 -10.12 20.98
N ILE A 352 0.27 -9.29 20.09
CA ILE A 352 -1.18 -9.23 19.84
C ILE A 352 -1.68 -10.53 19.19
N ARG A 353 -0.79 -11.28 18.51
CA ARG A 353 -1.07 -12.57 17.86
C ARG A 353 -2.11 -12.52 16.73
N ILE A 354 -2.32 -11.37 16.12
CA ILE A 354 -3.08 -11.23 14.89
C ILE A 354 -2.10 -11.45 13.73
N PRO A 355 -2.28 -12.47 12.88
CA PRO A 355 -1.27 -12.88 11.88
C PRO A 355 -0.82 -11.75 10.97
N PHE A 356 -1.74 -11.01 10.34
CA PHE A 356 -1.39 -9.93 9.45
C PHE A 356 -0.64 -8.79 10.16
N LEU A 357 -1.01 -8.44 11.41
CA LEU A 357 -0.28 -7.45 12.22
C LEU A 357 1.11 -7.95 12.59
N THR A 358 1.24 -9.24 12.89
CA THR A 358 2.53 -9.85 13.23
C THR A 358 3.46 -9.84 12.04
N THR A 359 3.00 -10.25 10.86
CA THR A 359 3.81 -10.25 9.63
C THR A 359 4.19 -8.83 9.23
N MET A 360 3.25 -7.88 9.29
CA MET A 360 3.49 -6.47 9.00
C MET A 360 4.53 -5.86 9.96
N ALA A 361 4.41 -6.13 11.24
CA ALA A 361 5.34 -5.65 12.27
C ALA A 361 6.74 -6.24 12.09
N LEU A 362 6.85 -7.54 11.83
CA LEU A 362 8.14 -8.22 11.62
C LEU A 362 8.79 -7.79 10.31
N ALA A 363 8.02 -7.59 9.25
CA ALA A 363 8.49 -7.09 7.97
C ALA A 363 9.04 -5.66 8.10
N ALA A 364 8.32 -4.77 8.79
CA ALA A 364 8.79 -3.42 9.08
C ALA A 364 10.05 -3.44 9.96
N ALA A 365 10.10 -4.30 10.98
CA ALA A 365 11.28 -4.47 11.82
C ALA A 365 12.50 -4.94 11.01
N ALA A 366 12.32 -5.95 10.14
CA ALA A 366 13.37 -6.42 9.25
C ALA A 366 13.88 -5.31 8.32
N THR A 367 12.98 -4.53 7.73
CA THR A 367 13.32 -3.40 6.86
C THR A 367 14.11 -2.31 7.63
N VAL A 368 13.71 -2.00 8.87
CA VAL A 368 14.46 -1.08 9.74
C VAL A 368 15.84 -1.64 10.06
N ALA A 369 15.97 -2.94 10.36
CA ALA A 369 17.26 -3.56 10.60
C ALA A 369 18.18 -3.42 9.38
N ILE A 370 17.65 -3.67 8.18
CA ILE A 370 18.38 -3.50 6.92
C ILE A 370 18.77 -2.03 6.72
N ALA A 371 17.87 -1.09 6.95
CA ALA A 371 18.14 0.35 6.83
C ALA A 371 19.27 0.79 7.76
N VAL A 372 19.29 0.31 9.01
CA VAL A 372 20.38 0.57 9.99
C VAL A 372 21.71 -0.02 9.52
N LEU A 373 21.69 -1.19 8.88
CA LEU A 373 22.93 -1.84 8.38
C LEU A 373 23.47 -1.14 7.13
N VAL A 374 22.62 -0.57 6.31
CA VAL A 374 23.00 0.16 5.09
C VAL A 374 23.47 1.58 5.41
N ALA A 375 22.88 2.23 6.41
CA ALA A 375 23.25 3.57 6.87
C ALA A 375 24.65 3.61 7.46
#